data_5e484203e9c083fd103fdeef83c111a5
#
_entry.id   5e484203e9c083fd103fdeef83c111a5
#
_cell.length_a   1.000
_cell.length_b   1.000
_cell.length_c   1.000
_cell.angle_alpha   90.00
_cell.angle_beta   90.00
_cell.angle_gamma   90.00
#
_symmetry.space_group_name_H-M   'P 1'
#
loop_
_entity.id
_entity.type
_entity.pdbx_description
1 polymer ?
#
loop_
_entity_poly.entity_id
_entity_poly.type
_entity_poly.pdbx_seq_one_letter_code
_entity_poly.pdbx_strand_id
1 'polypeptide(L)'
;MFLFKKNDNIGKYVVVFPHKEGSYAQTYRVKDENGKVKFLKLIFMEELEVYQYDKDGQVIEVELASSLNHMNLCSFVDSGKLERDGHQLLYVVTEYVKGENLNDRLYRGGTLSPMEIRQVMSALLSAINFIHTLERPVIHNEITVENIMLDTVGNLNNLKLIDFGAARYADLKPDTKSWHGQNLYYVASERFFGDGSVRSDLFSAGVVLYKLIFGIMPWEANLAGLTLQEQVQAIVEKRNGPLSLPNIQIMEMDNDLLKVMVKALAPDPNQRFASAKEFLDAIERKIEIDAPPISMTRVNQTEEKSKIQPKHGNGFADVAGMNEIKSIMQKKIINILKDPQKAERFKIQIPNGMLLYGPPGCGKSFIAEKFAEEAGYNYVFVKSSDLASIYVHGSQEKIGALFDEARKNAPTILNFDEFEALVPNRSKINNSSESGEVNEFLSQMNNCGKDRIFVIASSNRPDLIDPAILRKGRMDKVIFIPVPDKEARQGIFKIHMKDRPASDDIDYARLADMTENFVASDIAYIVNDAATRAFEDDVDITQSLLEEVIKENNPSVSSSDLQSYEQMRKKMESSGVEPERRRIGFVQ
;
A
#
# COMPACT_ATOMS: atom_id res chain seq x y z
N MET A 1 21.84 -8.21 -8.25
CA MET A 1 21.84 -9.50 -9.03
C MET A 1 22.39 -10.58 -8.14
N PHE A 2 21.74 -11.76 -8.07
CA PHE A 2 22.24 -12.85 -7.20
C PHE A 2 23.62 -13.34 -7.60
N LEU A 3 24.51 -13.46 -6.61
CA LEU A 3 25.89 -13.90 -6.78
C LEU A 3 26.00 -15.40 -7.13
N PHE A 4 25.06 -16.20 -6.64
CA PHE A 4 24.99 -17.64 -6.90
C PHE A 4 23.71 -18.01 -7.63
N LYS A 5 23.81 -18.91 -8.60
CA LYS A 5 22.71 -19.43 -9.41
C LYS A 5 22.32 -20.84 -8.94
N LYS A 6 21.21 -21.34 -9.45
CA LYS A 6 20.79 -22.73 -9.23
C LYS A 6 21.91 -23.69 -9.61
N ASN A 7 22.20 -24.66 -8.74
CA ASN A 7 23.27 -25.68 -8.80
C ASN A 7 24.68 -25.16 -8.50
N ASP A 8 24.89 -23.89 -8.19
CA ASP A 8 26.16 -23.41 -7.65
C ASP A 8 26.34 -23.90 -6.21
N ASN A 9 27.62 -23.97 -5.77
CA ASN A 9 27.95 -24.34 -4.40
C ASN A 9 28.26 -23.09 -3.55
N ILE A 10 27.68 -23.01 -2.36
CA ILE A 10 28.06 -22.09 -1.29
C ILE A 10 28.63 -22.94 -0.14
N GLY A 11 29.96 -22.97 -0.01
CA GLY A 11 30.63 -23.96 0.83
C GLY A 11 30.25 -25.40 0.43
N LYS A 12 29.72 -26.17 1.35
CA LYS A 12 29.22 -27.54 1.11
C LYS A 12 27.77 -27.64 0.67
N TYR A 13 27.07 -26.49 0.51
CA TYR A 13 25.64 -26.42 0.19
C TYR A 13 25.41 -26.16 -1.28
N VAL A 14 24.48 -26.89 -1.90
CA VAL A 14 24.07 -26.70 -3.31
C VAL A 14 22.85 -25.80 -3.39
N VAL A 15 22.91 -24.73 -4.15
CA VAL A 15 21.81 -23.79 -4.37
C VAL A 15 20.68 -24.46 -5.14
N VAL A 16 19.50 -24.51 -4.54
CA VAL A 16 18.24 -24.96 -5.18
C VAL A 16 17.56 -23.79 -5.86
N PHE A 17 17.45 -22.65 -5.14
CA PHE A 17 16.77 -21.47 -5.60
C PHE A 17 17.27 -20.22 -4.86
N PRO A 18 17.68 -19.15 -5.58
CA PRO A 18 17.89 -17.83 -5.00
C PRO A 18 16.53 -17.28 -4.52
N HIS A 19 16.45 -16.77 -3.30
CA HIS A 19 15.17 -16.40 -2.69
C HIS A 19 14.92 -14.89 -2.67
N LYS A 20 15.78 -14.12 -2.00
CA LYS A 20 15.61 -12.67 -1.83
C LYS A 20 16.99 -11.99 -1.81
N GLU A 21 17.06 -10.81 -2.43
CA GLU A 21 18.20 -9.90 -2.36
C GLU A 21 17.85 -8.74 -1.43
N GLY A 22 18.68 -8.52 -0.43
CA GLY A 22 18.58 -7.41 0.52
C GLY A 22 19.76 -6.44 0.36
N SER A 23 19.84 -5.43 1.21
CA SER A 23 20.88 -4.40 1.19
C SER A 23 22.28 -4.93 1.47
N TYR A 24 22.44 -5.83 2.44
CA TYR A 24 23.72 -6.38 2.88
C TYR A 24 23.79 -7.91 2.79
N ALA A 25 22.73 -8.56 2.35
CA ALA A 25 22.67 -10.02 2.29
C ALA A 25 21.79 -10.54 1.15
N GLN A 26 22.09 -11.73 0.67
CA GLN A 26 21.26 -12.52 -0.23
C GLN A 26 20.84 -13.81 0.43
N THR A 27 19.62 -14.26 0.19
CA THR A 27 19.10 -15.50 0.78
C THR A 27 18.86 -16.56 -0.27
N TYR A 28 19.09 -17.82 0.12
CA TYR A 28 19.03 -18.96 -0.77
C TYR A 28 18.36 -20.15 -0.11
N ARG A 29 17.59 -20.89 -0.89
CA ARG A 29 17.21 -22.25 -0.54
C ARG A 29 18.29 -23.19 -1.07
N VAL A 30 18.89 -23.96 -0.17
CA VAL A 30 20.02 -24.85 -0.48
C VAL A 30 19.74 -26.29 -0.06
N LYS A 31 20.53 -27.23 -0.53
CA LYS A 31 20.58 -28.62 -0.04
C LYS A 31 21.92 -28.90 0.60
N ASP A 32 21.90 -29.61 1.73
CA ASP A 32 23.09 -30.19 2.35
C ASP A 32 23.56 -31.47 1.60
N GLU A 33 24.66 -32.05 2.05
CA GLU A 33 25.25 -33.27 1.48
C GLU A 33 24.30 -34.49 1.52
N ASN A 34 23.33 -34.49 2.45
CA ASN A 34 22.32 -35.53 2.58
C ASN A 34 21.06 -35.23 1.73
N GLY A 35 21.09 -34.16 0.92
CA GLY A 35 19.95 -33.72 0.10
C GLY A 35 18.83 -33.03 0.89
N LYS A 36 19.02 -32.76 2.19
CA LYS A 36 18.04 -32.07 3.03
C LYS A 36 18.05 -30.58 2.74
N VAL A 37 16.84 -30.01 2.55
CA VAL A 37 16.67 -28.58 2.28
C VAL A 37 17.00 -27.75 3.53
N LYS A 38 17.73 -26.65 3.31
CA LYS A 38 18.12 -25.66 4.32
C LYS A 38 17.87 -24.25 3.77
N PHE A 39 17.85 -23.28 4.69
CA PHE A 39 17.85 -21.86 4.35
C PHE A 39 19.25 -21.29 4.60
N LEU A 40 19.77 -20.53 3.66
CA LEU A 40 21.10 -19.94 3.73
C LEU A 40 21.00 -18.43 3.49
N LYS A 41 21.50 -17.64 4.44
CA LYS A 41 21.71 -16.19 4.32
C LYS A 41 23.20 -15.95 4.04
N LEU A 42 23.49 -15.29 2.94
CA LEU A 42 24.83 -14.91 2.51
C LEU A 42 25.00 -13.42 2.75
N ILE A 43 25.90 -13.05 3.63
CA ILE A 43 26.15 -11.70 4.13
C ILE A 43 27.40 -11.15 3.44
N PHE A 44 27.32 -9.95 2.89
CA PHE A 44 28.44 -9.20 2.34
C PHE A 44 29.11 -8.42 3.48
N MET A 45 30.30 -8.82 3.88
CA MET A 45 30.95 -8.27 5.09
C MET A 45 31.32 -6.80 4.94
N GLU A 46 31.56 -6.33 3.71
CA GLU A 46 31.83 -4.93 3.39
C GLU A 46 30.60 -4.01 3.52
N GLU A 47 29.40 -4.59 3.50
CA GLU A 47 28.14 -3.85 3.61
C GLU A 47 27.63 -3.77 5.06
N LEU A 48 28.33 -4.41 6.01
CA LEU A 48 27.95 -4.41 7.41
C LEU A 48 28.38 -3.12 8.13
N GLU A 49 27.47 -2.56 8.87
CA GLU A 49 27.72 -1.40 9.72
C GLU A 49 28.38 -1.79 11.05
N VAL A 50 29.08 -0.85 11.69
CA VAL A 50 29.83 -1.09 12.94
C VAL A 50 28.99 -1.69 14.06
N TYR A 51 27.71 -1.33 14.16
CA TYR A 51 26.81 -1.83 15.21
C TYR A 51 26.41 -3.32 15.04
N GLN A 52 26.70 -3.92 13.90
CA GLN A 52 26.46 -5.35 13.60
C GLN A 52 27.61 -6.25 14.06
N TYR A 53 28.67 -5.66 14.58
CA TYR A 53 29.80 -6.40 15.16
C TYR A 53 29.80 -6.28 16.69
N ASP A 54 30.24 -7.34 17.34
CA ASP A 54 30.52 -7.31 18.78
C ASP A 54 31.89 -6.62 19.08
N LYS A 55 32.28 -6.62 20.37
CA LYS A 55 33.54 -6.04 20.82
C LYS A 55 34.78 -6.77 20.29
N ASP A 56 34.63 -8.02 19.92
CA ASP A 56 35.68 -8.90 19.43
C ASP A 56 35.71 -8.98 17.90
N GLY A 57 34.89 -8.17 17.23
CA GLY A 57 34.79 -8.08 15.76
C GLY A 57 34.07 -9.28 15.12
N GLN A 58 33.24 -10.01 15.89
CA GLN A 58 32.37 -11.06 15.37
C GLN A 58 31.04 -10.46 14.93
N VAL A 59 30.45 -11.03 13.88
CA VAL A 59 29.11 -10.63 13.42
C VAL A 59 28.07 -11.13 14.41
N ILE A 60 27.37 -10.23 15.08
CA ILE A 60 26.40 -10.52 16.15
C ILE A 60 25.30 -11.49 15.67
N GLU A 61 24.82 -11.35 14.44
CA GLU A 61 23.80 -12.25 13.87
C GLU A 61 24.25 -13.72 13.88
N VAL A 62 25.53 -13.99 13.57
CA VAL A 62 26.07 -15.36 13.54
C VAL A 62 26.26 -15.91 14.94
N GLU A 63 26.81 -15.10 15.85
CA GLU A 63 26.98 -15.46 17.27
C GLU A 63 25.62 -15.83 17.87
N LEU A 64 24.61 -14.96 17.72
CA LEU A 64 23.26 -15.20 18.23
C LEU A 64 22.64 -16.44 17.58
N ALA A 65 22.66 -16.55 16.25
CA ALA A 65 22.08 -17.70 15.56
C ALA A 65 22.65 -19.01 16.09
N SER A 66 23.97 -19.08 16.37
CA SER A 66 24.64 -20.29 16.83
C SER A 66 24.40 -20.61 18.32
N SER A 67 24.09 -19.60 19.15
CA SER A 67 23.94 -19.75 20.61
C SER A 67 22.49 -19.97 21.04
N LEU A 68 21.50 -19.54 20.24
CA LEU A 68 20.10 -19.59 20.60
C LEU A 68 19.47 -20.93 20.23
N ASN A 69 18.85 -21.57 21.23
CA ASN A 69 18.12 -22.83 21.04
C ASN A 69 16.78 -22.79 21.78
N HIS A 70 15.69 -22.58 21.03
CA HIS A 70 14.32 -22.56 21.55
C HIS A 70 13.35 -23.09 20.50
N MET A 71 12.29 -23.77 20.95
CA MET A 71 11.33 -24.41 20.03
C MET A 71 10.66 -23.42 19.05
N ASN A 72 10.49 -22.15 19.43
CA ASN A 72 9.88 -21.10 18.61
C ASN A 72 10.92 -20.16 17.98
N LEU A 73 12.21 -20.52 17.96
CA LEU A 73 13.24 -19.86 17.19
C LEU A 73 13.71 -20.76 16.04
N CYS A 74 14.19 -20.16 14.96
CA CYS A 74 14.74 -20.90 13.84
C CYS A 74 16.08 -21.53 14.25
N SER A 75 16.22 -22.84 14.05
CA SER A 75 17.40 -23.57 14.50
C SER A 75 18.62 -23.33 13.58
N PHE A 76 19.74 -22.97 14.18
CA PHE A 76 21.03 -22.86 13.50
C PHE A 76 21.54 -24.25 13.05
N VAL A 77 22.21 -24.28 11.92
CA VAL A 77 22.81 -25.51 11.35
C VAL A 77 24.30 -25.35 11.15
N ASP A 78 24.74 -24.23 10.55
CA ASP A 78 26.12 -24.04 10.16
C ASP A 78 26.41 -22.57 9.81
N SER A 79 27.69 -22.20 9.81
CA SER A 79 28.17 -20.93 9.25
C SER A 79 29.58 -21.08 8.71
N GLY A 80 29.98 -20.19 7.80
CA GLY A 80 31.34 -20.19 7.28
C GLY A 80 31.63 -18.97 6.43
N LYS A 81 32.92 -18.75 6.18
CA LYS A 81 33.43 -17.65 5.36
C LYS A 81 33.85 -18.16 3.99
N LEU A 82 33.66 -17.34 2.99
CA LEU A 82 34.16 -17.61 1.64
C LEU A 82 34.44 -16.30 0.91
N GLU A 83 35.17 -16.35 -0.15
CA GLU A 83 35.43 -15.22 -1.04
C GLU A 83 34.95 -15.56 -2.44
N ARG A 84 34.25 -14.62 -3.08
CA ARG A 84 33.81 -14.75 -4.48
C ARG A 84 33.69 -13.40 -5.15
N ASP A 85 34.19 -13.29 -6.36
CA ASP A 85 34.13 -12.09 -7.22
C ASP A 85 34.64 -10.82 -6.51
N GLY A 86 35.63 -10.98 -5.60
CA GLY A 86 36.22 -9.90 -4.81
C GLY A 86 35.45 -9.52 -3.53
N HIS A 87 34.34 -10.20 -3.24
CA HIS A 87 33.56 -10.00 -2.02
C HIS A 87 34.00 -10.94 -0.89
N GLN A 88 34.14 -10.39 0.31
CA GLN A 88 34.29 -11.17 1.55
C GLN A 88 32.90 -11.53 2.08
N LEU A 89 32.60 -12.81 2.09
CA LEU A 89 31.27 -13.34 2.33
C LEU A 89 31.23 -14.20 3.58
N LEU A 90 30.15 -14.04 4.37
CA LEU A 90 29.84 -14.88 5.51
C LEU A 90 28.47 -15.52 5.26
N TYR A 91 28.39 -16.85 5.34
CA TYR A 91 27.10 -17.52 5.24
C TYR A 91 26.64 -18.06 6.59
N VAL A 92 25.34 -17.99 6.81
CA VAL A 92 24.63 -18.58 7.95
C VAL A 92 23.57 -19.53 7.39
N VAL A 93 23.57 -20.76 7.89
CA VAL A 93 22.61 -21.78 7.48
C VAL A 93 21.70 -22.13 8.67
N THR A 94 20.41 -22.10 8.40
CA THR A 94 19.39 -22.49 9.37
C THR A 94 18.51 -23.61 8.84
N GLU A 95 17.69 -24.18 9.70
CA GLU A 95 16.63 -25.08 9.25
C GLU A 95 15.75 -24.39 8.19
N TYR A 96 15.21 -25.16 7.26
CA TYR A 96 14.20 -24.68 6.33
C TYR A 96 12.82 -24.94 6.93
N VAL A 97 12.14 -23.87 7.35
CA VAL A 97 10.76 -23.95 7.85
C VAL A 97 9.83 -24.18 6.65
N LYS A 98 9.17 -25.35 6.62
CA LYS A 98 8.21 -25.71 5.59
C LYS A 98 6.87 -25.09 5.92
N GLY A 99 6.58 -23.94 5.34
CA GLY A 99 5.32 -23.27 5.60
C GLY A 99 5.27 -21.91 4.95
N GLU A 100 4.52 -21.03 5.57
CA GLU A 100 4.34 -19.66 5.12
C GLU A 100 4.64 -18.70 6.28
N ASN A 101 4.96 -17.46 5.97
CA ASN A 101 5.03 -16.44 7.01
C ASN A 101 3.63 -16.01 7.46
N LEU A 102 3.55 -15.37 8.61
CA LEU A 102 2.28 -14.97 9.19
C LEU A 102 1.55 -13.91 8.34
N ASN A 103 2.28 -13.07 7.60
CA ASN A 103 1.70 -12.12 6.65
C ASN A 103 0.98 -12.84 5.49
N ASP A 104 1.63 -13.84 4.88
CA ASP A 104 1.06 -14.63 3.79
C ASP A 104 -0.18 -15.41 4.27
N ARG A 105 -0.11 -15.94 5.53
CA ARG A 105 -1.25 -16.61 6.16
C ARG A 105 -2.45 -15.68 6.33
N LEU A 106 -2.22 -14.45 6.82
CA LEU A 106 -3.26 -13.44 6.94
C LEU A 106 -3.82 -13.03 5.58
N TYR A 107 -2.94 -12.92 4.58
CA TYR A 107 -3.33 -12.54 3.21
C TYR A 107 -4.24 -13.58 2.55
N ARG A 108 -3.96 -14.88 2.77
CA ARG A 108 -4.67 -15.99 2.14
C ARG A 108 -5.93 -16.43 2.88
N GLY A 109 -5.93 -16.37 4.18
CA GLY A 109 -6.89 -17.11 5.00
C GLY A 109 -7.82 -16.28 5.88
N GLY A 110 -7.78 -14.94 5.78
CA GLY A 110 -8.62 -14.07 6.61
C GLY A 110 -8.19 -14.01 8.08
N THR A 111 -9.11 -13.60 8.95
CA THR A 111 -8.91 -13.44 10.38
C THR A 111 -8.61 -14.76 11.09
N LEU A 112 -7.79 -14.64 12.12
CA LEU A 112 -7.64 -15.67 13.12
C LEU A 112 -8.72 -15.50 14.22
N SER A 113 -9.25 -16.61 14.70
CA SER A 113 -10.11 -16.58 15.89
C SER A 113 -9.33 -16.09 17.13
N PRO A 114 -9.99 -15.58 18.18
CA PRO A 114 -9.33 -15.17 19.41
C PRO A 114 -8.45 -16.27 20.03
N MET A 115 -8.84 -17.52 19.89
CA MET A 115 -8.06 -18.66 20.35
C MET A 115 -6.78 -18.85 19.54
N GLU A 116 -6.87 -18.77 18.20
CA GLU A 116 -5.71 -18.85 17.30
C GLU A 116 -4.74 -17.68 17.55
N ILE A 117 -5.26 -16.46 17.74
CA ILE A 117 -4.44 -15.28 18.08
C ILE A 117 -3.66 -15.55 19.39
N ARG A 118 -4.31 -16.09 20.42
CA ARG A 118 -3.62 -16.43 21.67
C ARG A 118 -2.54 -17.48 21.47
N GLN A 119 -2.78 -18.50 20.65
CA GLN A 119 -1.78 -19.53 20.33
C GLN A 119 -0.55 -18.92 19.65
N VAL A 120 -0.75 -18.12 18.61
CA VAL A 120 0.34 -17.42 17.90
C VAL A 120 1.11 -16.50 18.84
N MET A 121 0.41 -15.68 19.62
CA MET A 121 1.04 -14.74 20.55
C MET A 121 1.76 -15.45 21.69
N SER A 122 1.22 -16.56 22.21
CA SER A 122 1.90 -17.33 23.26
C SER A 122 3.21 -17.93 22.77
N ALA A 123 3.23 -18.49 21.56
CA ALA A 123 4.45 -19.04 20.97
C ALA A 123 5.49 -17.93 20.67
N LEU A 124 5.05 -16.80 20.11
CA LEU A 124 5.91 -15.63 19.83
C LEU A 124 6.51 -15.08 21.14
N LEU A 125 5.66 -14.82 22.14
CA LEU A 125 6.10 -14.25 23.42
C LEU A 125 6.98 -15.22 24.21
N SER A 126 6.80 -16.53 24.05
CA SER A 126 7.72 -17.54 24.61
C SER A 126 9.12 -17.40 24.02
N ALA A 127 9.23 -17.22 22.69
CA ALA A 127 10.52 -16.98 22.03
C ALA A 127 11.15 -15.66 22.49
N ILE A 128 10.37 -14.58 22.54
CA ILE A 128 10.83 -13.26 22.99
C ILE A 128 11.29 -13.33 24.47
N ASN A 129 10.51 -13.98 25.32
CA ASN A 129 10.88 -14.14 26.73
C ASN A 129 12.20 -14.90 26.88
N PHE A 130 12.40 -15.95 26.09
CA PHE A 130 13.64 -16.72 26.12
C PHE A 130 14.86 -15.81 25.82
N ILE A 131 14.84 -15.03 24.73
CA ILE A 131 15.97 -14.15 24.37
C ILE A 131 16.16 -12.97 25.33
N HIS A 132 15.08 -12.47 25.94
CA HIS A 132 15.14 -11.36 26.91
C HIS A 132 15.64 -11.79 28.28
N THR A 133 15.58 -13.10 28.63
CA THR A 133 15.98 -13.63 29.95
C THR A 133 17.32 -14.37 29.91
N LEU A 134 18.04 -14.31 28.82
CA LEU A 134 19.41 -14.83 28.75
C LEU A 134 20.32 -14.10 29.74
N GLU A 135 21.43 -14.71 30.14
CA GLU A 135 22.46 -14.09 30.98
C GLU A 135 22.90 -12.73 30.42
N ARG A 136 23.02 -12.65 29.09
CA ARG A 136 23.19 -11.42 28.33
C ARG A 136 21.94 -11.22 27.44
N PRO A 137 20.98 -10.39 27.88
CA PRO A 137 19.71 -10.23 27.18
C PRO A 137 19.87 -9.74 25.74
N VAL A 138 19.06 -10.30 24.85
CA VAL A 138 19.05 -9.98 23.41
C VAL A 138 17.74 -9.27 23.06
N ILE A 139 17.84 -8.18 22.30
CA ILE A 139 16.72 -7.46 21.70
C ILE A 139 16.67 -7.84 20.22
N HIS A 140 15.53 -8.33 19.75
CA HIS A 140 15.36 -8.80 18.36
C HIS A 140 15.32 -7.65 17.35
N ASN A 141 14.68 -6.54 17.73
CA ASN A 141 14.56 -5.30 16.95
C ASN A 141 13.75 -5.38 15.65
N GLU A 142 13.36 -6.54 15.14
CA GLU A 142 12.63 -6.69 13.89
C GLU A 142 11.52 -7.75 13.99
N ILE A 143 10.68 -7.62 15.02
CA ILE A 143 9.51 -8.47 15.20
C ILE A 143 8.38 -7.97 14.31
N THR A 144 8.15 -8.68 13.20
CA THR A 144 7.13 -8.38 12.19
C THR A 144 6.41 -9.65 11.78
N VAL A 145 5.25 -9.54 11.15
CA VAL A 145 4.51 -10.73 10.67
C VAL A 145 5.24 -11.47 9.54
N GLU A 146 6.13 -10.79 8.84
CA GLU A 146 7.00 -11.36 7.79
C GLU A 146 8.10 -12.24 8.40
N ASN A 147 8.58 -11.90 9.62
CA ASN A 147 9.63 -12.63 10.33
C ASN A 147 9.08 -13.73 11.26
N ILE A 148 7.80 -14.02 11.17
CA ILE A 148 7.13 -15.09 11.92
C ILE A 148 6.69 -16.17 10.92
N MET A 149 7.37 -17.32 10.93
CA MET A 149 7.08 -18.47 10.08
C MET A 149 6.17 -19.46 10.80
N LEU A 150 5.13 -19.89 10.11
CA LEU A 150 4.27 -20.98 10.56
C LEU A 150 4.75 -22.27 9.90
N ASP A 151 5.14 -23.27 10.69
CA ASP A 151 5.53 -24.57 10.18
C ASP A 151 4.27 -25.38 9.82
N THR A 152 4.23 -25.87 8.60
CA THR A 152 3.18 -26.68 7.97
C THR A 152 1.74 -26.53 8.45
N VAL A 153 0.89 -26.36 7.46
CA VAL A 153 -0.57 -26.41 7.41
C VAL A 153 -1.27 -26.78 8.75
N GLY A 154 -1.73 -25.73 9.43
CA GLY A 154 -2.75 -25.85 10.50
C GLY A 154 -2.25 -25.91 11.92
N ASN A 155 -0.94 -25.98 12.20
CA ASN A 155 -0.43 -25.99 13.58
C ASN A 155 0.20 -24.64 13.96
N LEU A 156 -0.61 -23.74 14.49
CA LEU A 156 -0.18 -22.41 14.92
C LEU A 156 0.78 -22.43 16.14
N ASN A 157 0.94 -23.58 16.80
CA ASN A 157 1.89 -23.75 17.91
C ASN A 157 3.33 -23.98 17.42
N ASN A 158 3.53 -24.41 16.18
CA ASN A 158 4.86 -24.59 15.57
C ASN A 158 5.34 -23.33 14.84
N LEU A 159 5.21 -22.20 15.50
CA LEU A 159 5.71 -20.92 15.02
C LEU A 159 7.22 -20.84 15.24
N LYS A 160 7.91 -20.23 14.27
CA LYS A 160 9.33 -19.90 14.34
C LYS A 160 9.55 -18.41 14.09
N LEU A 161 10.13 -17.71 15.06
CA LEU A 161 10.67 -16.38 14.87
C LEU A 161 12.02 -16.51 14.14
N ILE A 162 12.17 -15.78 13.05
CA ILE A 162 13.33 -15.84 12.16
C ILE A 162 14.01 -14.48 12.05
N ASP A 163 15.21 -14.48 11.47
CA ASP A 163 16.00 -13.29 11.10
C ASP A 163 16.47 -12.43 12.30
N PHE A 164 17.70 -12.70 12.73
CA PHE A 164 18.40 -11.96 13.79
C PHE A 164 19.32 -10.85 13.22
N GLY A 165 19.16 -10.44 11.96
CA GLY A 165 20.02 -9.43 11.31
C GLY A 165 20.00 -8.05 11.95
N ALA A 166 18.90 -7.69 12.62
CA ALA A 166 18.77 -6.46 13.39
C ALA A 166 18.95 -6.65 14.90
N ALA A 167 19.17 -7.91 15.35
CA ALA A 167 19.26 -8.21 16.77
C ALA A 167 20.55 -7.69 17.40
N ARG A 168 20.49 -7.36 18.68
CA ARG A 168 21.64 -6.89 19.46
C ARG A 168 21.53 -7.29 20.93
N TYR A 169 22.66 -7.28 21.60
CA TYR A 169 22.65 -7.40 23.06
C TYR A 169 22.15 -6.10 23.69
N ALA A 170 21.40 -6.21 24.80
CA ALA A 170 20.78 -5.08 25.47
C ALA A 170 21.81 -4.14 26.15
N ASP A 171 23.00 -4.63 26.44
CA ASP A 171 24.12 -3.87 27.03
C ASP A 171 24.91 -3.04 26.01
N LEU A 172 24.70 -3.27 24.71
CA LEU A 172 25.31 -2.46 23.66
C LEU A 172 24.55 -1.14 23.48
N LYS A 173 25.29 -0.05 23.24
CA LYS A 173 24.65 1.24 22.93
C LYS A 173 23.80 1.10 21.67
N PRO A 174 22.56 1.61 21.70
CA PRO A 174 21.72 1.65 20.51
C PRO A 174 22.33 2.57 19.45
N ASP A 175 22.28 2.15 18.20
CA ASP A 175 22.59 3.01 17.06
C ASP A 175 21.29 3.68 16.57
N THR A 176 21.37 4.98 16.32
CA THR A 176 20.24 5.76 15.78
C THR A 176 19.87 5.38 14.34
N LYS A 177 20.72 4.60 13.64
CA LYS A 177 20.50 4.12 12.28
C LYS A 177 20.04 2.66 12.22
N SER A 178 20.05 1.93 13.32
CA SER A 178 19.77 0.49 13.37
C SER A 178 18.37 0.07 12.89
N TRP A 179 17.47 1.02 12.69
CA TRP A 179 16.11 0.81 12.19
C TRP A 179 15.95 1.19 10.70
N HIS A 180 17.00 1.70 10.04
CA HIS A 180 16.94 2.01 8.61
C HIS A 180 16.66 0.75 7.79
N GLY A 181 15.76 0.86 6.82
CA GLY A 181 15.33 -0.26 5.99
C GLY A 181 14.25 -1.17 6.61
N GLN A 182 13.90 -0.96 7.88
CA GLN A 182 12.82 -1.70 8.54
C GLN A 182 11.44 -1.10 8.23
N ASN A 183 10.40 -1.89 8.44
CA ASN A 183 9.03 -1.40 8.38
C ASN A 183 8.73 -0.52 9.59
N LEU A 184 8.64 0.80 9.39
CA LEU A 184 8.53 1.82 10.43
C LEU A 184 7.31 1.63 11.35
N TYR A 185 6.26 0.97 10.89
CA TYR A 185 5.06 0.71 11.72
C TYR A 185 5.34 -0.23 12.89
N TYR A 186 6.33 -1.13 12.79
CA TYR A 186 6.73 -2.03 13.86
C TYR A 186 7.79 -1.43 14.78
N VAL A 187 8.54 -0.43 14.32
CA VAL A 187 9.61 0.21 15.09
C VAL A 187 9.02 1.07 16.19
N ALA A 188 9.32 0.81 17.45
CA ALA A 188 8.88 1.62 18.59
C ALA A 188 9.44 3.04 18.52
N SER A 189 8.67 4.05 18.95
CA SER A 189 9.02 5.46 18.77
C SER A 189 10.35 5.85 19.43
N GLU A 190 10.66 5.29 20.59
CA GLU A 190 11.91 5.53 21.30
C GLU A 190 13.15 5.04 20.50
N ARG A 191 13.00 4.03 19.65
CA ARG A 191 14.11 3.54 18.82
C ARG A 191 14.54 4.53 17.75
N PHE A 192 13.64 5.39 17.27
CA PHE A 192 14.00 6.45 16.32
C PHE A 192 14.99 7.44 16.91
N PHE A 193 15.00 7.56 18.25
CA PHE A 193 15.87 8.47 19.01
C PHE A 193 17.04 7.76 19.69
N GLY A 194 17.21 6.46 19.45
CA GLY A 194 18.33 5.69 19.99
C GLY A 194 18.11 5.07 21.39
N ASP A 195 16.87 5.05 21.89
CA ASP A 195 16.53 4.53 23.24
C ASP A 195 15.89 3.14 23.22
N GLY A 196 16.26 2.29 22.25
CA GLY A 196 15.68 0.95 22.12
C GLY A 196 16.03 0.03 23.28
N SER A 197 15.03 -0.72 23.76
CA SER A 197 15.12 -1.65 24.89
C SER A 197 14.30 -2.92 24.62
N VAL A 198 14.31 -3.88 25.55
CA VAL A 198 13.42 -5.06 25.52
C VAL A 198 11.93 -4.68 25.39
N ARG A 199 11.54 -3.51 25.90
CA ARG A 199 10.16 -3.00 25.77
C ARG A 199 9.82 -2.54 24.36
N SER A 200 10.83 -2.26 23.53
CA SER A 200 10.63 -1.95 22.11
C SER A 200 10.20 -3.19 21.33
N ASP A 201 10.75 -4.38 21.67
CA ASP A 201 10.27 -5.65 21.11
C ASP A 201 8.83 -5.95 21.52
N LEU A 202 8.46 -5.62 22.78
CA LEU A 202 7.08 -5.80 23.26
C LEU A 202 6.10 -4.87 22.54
N PHE A 203 6.53 -3.66 22.16
CA PHE A 203 5.73 -2.79 21.28
C PHE A 203 5.55 -3.43 19.91
N SER A 204 6.61 -3.92 19.28
CA SER A 204 6.54 -4.60 17.98
C SER A 204 5.63 -5.84 18.03
N ALA A 205 5.68 -6.64 19.10
CA ALA A 205 4.74 -7.72 19.35
C ALA A 205 3.30 -7.22 19.54
N GLY A 206 3.11 -6.05 20.16
CA GLY A 206 1.81 -5.36 20.23
C GLY A 206 1.27 -4.97 18.86
N VAL A 207 2.12 -4.51 17.94
CA VAL A 207 1.75 -4.23 16.53
C VAL A 207 1.34 -5.51 15.81
N VAL A 208 2.07 -6.61 16.02
CA VAL A 208 1.68 -7.95 15.53
C VAL A 208 0.30 -8.32 16.05
N LEU A 209 0.05 -8.19 17.36
CA LEU A 209 -1.25 -8.49 17.98
C LEU A 209 -2.37 -7.63 17.37
N TYR A 210 -2.13 -6.32 17.18
CA TYR A 210 -3.09 -5.43 16.53
C TYR A 210 -3.42 -5.91 15.09
N LYS A 211 -2.41 -6.25 14.30
CA LYS A 211 -2.58 -6.75 12.94
C LYS A 211 -3.30 -8.11 12.90
N LEU A 212 -3.08 -8.98 13.89
CA LEU A 212 -3.81 -10.26 14.03
C LEU A 212 -5.30 -10.04 14.34
N ILE A 213 -5.63 -9.04 15.16
CA ILE A 213 -7.01 -8.71 15.54
C ILE A 213 -7.74 -8.01 14.41
N PHE A 214 -7.12 -7.01 13.78
CA PHE A 214 -7.80 -6.09 12.86
C PHE A 214 -7.44 -6.27 11.38
N GLY A 215 -6.40 -7.02 11.06
CA GLY A 215 -5.92 -7.23 9.68
C GLY A 215 -5.20 -6.04 9.06
N ILE A 216 -5.15 -4.89 9.73
CA ILE A 216 -4.53 -3.64 9.28
C ILE A 216 -3.42 -3.22 10.25
N MET A 217 -2.66 -2.19 9.87
CA MET A 217 -1.64 -1.62 10.74
C MET A 217 -2.23 -0.57 11.68
N PRO A 218 -1.72 -0.44 12.94
CA PRO A 218 -2.08 0.69 13.80
C PRO A 218 -1.50 2.00 13.23
N TRP A 219 -2.22 3.11 13.42
CA TRP A 219 -1.77 4.46 13.03
C TRP A 219 -1.33 4.60 11.58
N GLU A 220 -2.12 4.09 10.63
CA GLU A 220 -1.82 4.28 9.20
C GLU A 220 -1.58 5.76 8.87
N ALA A 221 -0.44 6.04 8.24
CA ALA A 221 -0.05 7.35 7.74
C ALA A 221 0.27 7.26 6.25
N ASN A 222 -0.04 8.31 5.50
CA ASN A 222 0.40 8.38 4.11
C ASN A 222 1.88 8.76 4.08
N LEU A 223 2.75 7.78 3.83
CA LEU A 223 4.21 7.94 3.80
C LEU A 223 4.76 8.13 2.38
N ALA A 224 3.90 8.08 1.35
CA ALA A 224 4.31 8.19 -0.04
C ALA A 224 4.89 9.58 -0.35
N GLY A 225 6.06 9.62 -0.95
CA GLY A 225 6.73 10.87 -1.35
C GLY A 225 7.41 11.64 -0.21
N LEU A 226 7.37 11.12 1.03
CA LEU A 226 8.06 11.73 2.16
C LEU A 226 9.49 11.18 2.28
N THR A 227 10.41 12.05 2.68
CA THR A 227 11.76 11.65 3.11
C THR A 227 11.67 10.74 4.34
N LEU A 228 12.69 9.95 4.60
CA LEU A 228 12.73 9.05 5.76
C LEU A 228 12.47 9.79 7.09
N GLN A 229 13.02 10.99 7.23
CA GLN A 229 12.85 11.82 8.43
C GLN A 229 11.39 12.30 8.58
N GLU A 230 10.76 12.73 7.49
CA GLU A 230 9.33 13.11 7.49
C GLU A 230 8.42 11.91 7.76
N GLN A 231 8.75 10.71 7.24
CA GLN A 231 8.02 9.48 7.54
C GLN A 231 8.04 9.16 9.04
N VAL A 232 9.22 9.25 9.67
CA VAL A 232 9.38 9.07 11.12
C VAL A 232 8.54 10.07 11.89
N GLN A 233 8.62 11.35 11.53
CA GLN A 233 7.84 12.41 12.17
C GLN A 233 6.34 12.13 12.07
N ALA A 234 5.84 11.81 10.88
CA ALA A 234 4.43 11.51 10.65
C ALA A 234 3.94 10.32 11.50
N ILE A 235 4.75 9.27 11.64
CA ILE A 235 4.42 8.11 12.47
C ILE A 235 4.41 8.48 13.96
N VAL A 236 5.41 9.23 14.43
CA VAL A 236 5.50 9.65 15.84
C VAL A 236 4.31 10.54 16.20
N GLU A 237 3.98 11.51 15.36
CA GLU A 237 2.81 12.38 15.54
C GLU A 237 1.51 11.59 15.63
N LYS A 238 1.30 10.61 14.73
CA LYS A 238 0.13 9.74 14.77
C LYS A 238 0.03 8.93 16.05
N ARG A 239 1.16 8.43 16.58
CA ARG A 239 1.22 7.64 17.82
C ARG A 239 0.97 8.45 19.08
N ASN A 240 1.17 9.77 19.05
CA ASN A 240 0.82 10.67 20.15
C ASN A 240 -0.70 10.88 20.25
N GLY A 241 -1.45 10.53 19.22
CA GLY A 241 -2.91 10.51 19.22
C GLY A 241 -3.49 9.19 19.76
N PRO A 242 -4.83 9.15 19.93
CA PRO A 242 -5.51 7.93 20.35
C PRO A 242 -5.32 6.80 19.33
N LEU A 243 -5.19 5.56 19.83
CA LEU A 243 -5.13 4.38 18.97
C LEU A 243 -6.44 4.24 18.20
N SER A 244 -6.40 4.32 16.88
CA SER A 244 -7.55 4.13 16.02
C SER A 244 -7.99 2.66 16.06
N LEU A 245 -9.22 2.40 16.52
CA LEU A 245 -9.83 1.09 16.42
C LEU A 245 -10.78 1.09 15.21
N PRO A 246 -10.65 0.12 14.30
CA PRO A 246 -11.58 -0.01 13.18
C PRO A 246 -13.02 -0.16 13.67
N ASN A 247 -13.99 0.34 12.90
CA ASN A 247 -15.40 0.27 13.22
C ASN A 247 -15.97 -1.14 12.95
N ILE A 248 -15.40 -2.13 13.62
CA ILE A 248 -15.87 -3.52 13.58
C ILE A 248 -16.93 -3.66 14.67
N GLN A 249 -17.98 -4.44 14.41
CA GLN A 249 -18.97 -4.75 15.44
C GLN A 249 -18.26 -5.43 16.62
N ILE A 250 -18.00 -4.64 17.66
CA ILE A 250 -17.19 -5.02 18.84
C ILE A 250 -17.91 -6.09 19.70
N MET A 251 -19.15 -6.43 19.36
CA MET A 251 -19.98 -7.35 20.15
C MET A 251 -19.46 -8.79 20.24
N GLU A 252 -18.51 -9.19 19.36
CA GLU A 252 -17.92 -10.54 19.39
C GLU A 252 -16.42 -10.54 19.69
N MET A 253 -15.83 -9.38 20.02
CA MET A 253 -14.39 -9.29 20.25
C MET A 253 -14.01 -9.69 21.68
N ASP A 254 -12.88 -10.37 21.80
CA ASP A 254 -12.27 -10.72 23.09
C ASP A 254 -11.73 -9.45 23.78
N ASN A 255 -12.51 -8.90 24.71
CA ASN A 255 -12.18 -7.68 25.44
C ASN A 255 -10.83 -7.76 26.16
N ASP A 256 -10.41 -8.95 26.58
CA ASP A 256 -9.13 -9.12 27.25
C ASP A 256 -7.98 -8.95 26.25
N LEU A 257 -8.12 -9.48 25.01
CA LEU A 257 -7.12 -9.25 23.95
C LEU A 257 -7.01 -7.76 23.61
N LEU A 258 -8.12 -7.03 23.59
CA LEU A 258 -8.09 -5.58 23.34
C LEU A 258 -7.35 -4.82 24.44
N LYS A 259 -7.61 -5.13 25.73
CA LYS A 259 -6.90 -4.52 26.85
C LYS A 259 -5.39 -4.80 26.79
N VAL A 260 -5.05 -6.04 26.50
CA VAL A 260 -3.66 -6.49 26.36
C VAL A 260 -2.97 -5.75 25.23
N MET A 261 -3.62 -5.63 24.07
CA MET A 261 -3.11 -4.89 22.89
C MET A 261 -2.87 -3.41 23.22
N VAL A 262 -3.84 -2.73 23.85
CA VAL A 262 -3.71 -1.31 24.21
C VAL A 262 -2.54 -1.09 25.16
N LYS A 263 -2.35 -1.96 26.17
CA LYS A 263 -1.21 -1.88 27.08
C LYS A 263 0.11 -2.07 26.32
N ALA A 264 0.19 -3.04 25.42
CA ALA A 264 1.41 -3.29 24.63
C ALA A 264 1.80 -2.13 23.74
N LEU A 265 0.81 -1.40 23.21
CA LEU A 265 0.97 -0.27 22.28
C LEU A 265 1.04 1.10 22.98
N ALA A 266 1.12 1.16 24.30
CA ALA A 266 1.25 2.43 25.03
C ALA A 266 2.45 3.25 24.48
N PRO A 267 2.28 4.55 24.22
CA PRO A 267 3.37 5.41 23.71
C PRO A 267 4.57 5.44 24.65
N ASP A 268 4.34 5.60 25.96
CA ASP A 268 5.38 5.54 26.98
C ASP A 268 5.81 4.07 27.22
N PRO A 269 7.10 3.71 27.01
CA PRO A 269 7.59 2.36 27.29
C PRO A 269 7.34 1.88 28.72
N ASN A 270 7.25 2.80 29.71
CA ASN A 270 7.01 2.45 31.10
C ASN A 270 5.56 2.03 31.39
N GLN A 271 4.63 2.39 30.54
CA GLN A 271 3.23 1.98 30.64
C GLN A 271 2.95 0.65 29.92
N ARG A 272 3.90 0.14 29.15
CA ARG A 272 3.83 -1.18 28.49
C ARG A 272 4.06 -2.31 29.52
N PHE A 273 4.01 -3.53 29.04
CA PHE A 273 4.44 -4.68 29.83
C PHE A 273 5.91 -4.52 30.23
N ALA A 274 6.24 -4.87 31.48
CA ALA A 274 7.60 -4.80 31.98
C ALA A 274 8.50 -5.90 31.39
N SER A 275 7.90 -7.04 31.02
CA SER A 275 8.61 -8.19 30.44
C SER A 275 7.72 -8.95 29.45
N ALA A 276 8.36 -9.77 28.60
CA ALA A 276 7.65 -10.68 27.71
C ALA A 276 6.85 -11.74 28.51
N LYS A 277 7.32 -12.11 29.67
CA LYS A 277 6.60 -13.03 30.58
C LYS A 277 5.28 -12.43 31.08
N GLU A 278 5.28 -11.18 31.52
CA GLU A 278 4.05 -10.48 31.93
C GLU A 278 3.05 -10.40 30.77
N PHE A 279 3.55 -10.06 29.55
CA PHE A 279 2.71 -10.01 28.37
C PHE A 279 2.14 -11.40 28.02
N LEU A 280 2.95 -12.45 28.09
CA LEU A 280 2.52 -13.83 27.87
C LEU A 280 1.44 -14.24 28.89
N ASP A 281 1.63 -13.93 30.16
CA ASP A 281 0.67 -14.28 31.22
C ASP A 281 -0.68 -13.54 31.01
N ALA A 282 -0.66 -12.33 30.46
CA ALA A 282 -1.86 -11.61 30.08
C ALA A 282 -2.55 -12.24 28.86
N ILE A 283 -1.80 -12.65 27.82
CA ILE A 283 -2.34 -13.37 26.65
C ILE A 283 -3.01 -14.68 27.09
N GLU A 284 -2.40 -15.39 28.02
CA GLU A 284 -2.90 -16.68 28.56
C GLU A 284 -3.96 -16.52 29.67
N ARG A 285 -4.41 -15.30 29.98
CA ARG A 285 -5.39 -14.98 31.02
C ARG A 285 -4.96 -15.41 32.43
N LYS A 286 -3.66 -15.48 32.68
CA LYS A 286 -3.11 -15.79 34.02
C LYS A 286 -3.10 -14.57 34.95
N ILE A 287 -3.11 -13.38 34.35
CA ILE A 287 -3.21 -12.09 35.04
C ILE A 287 -4.30 -11.23 34.38
N GLU A 288 -5.02 -10.48 35.21
CA GLU A 288 -5.93 -9.45 34.73
C GLU A 288 -5.16 -8.17 34.39
N ILE A 289 -5.54 -7.52 33.27
CA ILE A 289 -4.97 -6.25 32.87
C ILE A 289 -5.93 -5.15 33.24
N ASP A 290 -5.53 -4.30 34.16
CA ASP A 290 -6.16 -3.04 34.46
C ASP A 290 -5.64 -2.02 33.41
N ALA A 291 -6.18 -2.14 32.21
CA ALA A 291 -5.96 -1.10 31.21
C ALA A 291 -6.93 0.05 31.52
N PRO A 292 -6.50 1.32 31.36
CA PRO A 292 -7.46 2.43 31.34
C PRO A 292 -8.59 2.00 30.40
N PRO A 293 -9.87 2.26 30.76
CA PRO A 293 -10.95 1.93 29.87
C PRO A 293 -10.46 2.44 28.52
N ILE A 294 -10.42 1.53 27.53
CA ILE A 294 -10.27 1.99 26.17
C ILE A 294 -11.30 3.07 26.18
N SER A 295 -10.91 4.36 26.31
CA SER A 295 -11.76 5.38 25.81
C SER A 295 -11.85 4.91 24.38
N MET A 296 -12.85 4.03 24.17
CA MET A 296 -13.54 4.01 22.95
C MET A 296 -13.98 5.47 22.84
N THR A 297 -13.06 6.30 22.46
CA THR A 297 -13.38 7.20 21.44
C THR A 297 -13.81 6.16 20.40
N ARG A 298 -15.13 5.61 20.64
CA ARG A 298 -15.89 5.64 19.44
C ARG A 298 -15.25 6.82 18.74
N VAL A 299 -14.57 6.62 17.64
CA VAL A 299 -14.84 7.52 16.60
C VAL A 299 -16.37 7.35 16.48
N ASN A 300 -17.11 7.78 17.56
CA ASN A 300 -18.20 8.67 17.36
C ASN A 300 -17.44 9.58 16.43
N GLN A 301 -17.63 9.35 15.17
CA GLN A 301 -18.04 10.50 14.43
C GLN A 301 -18.95 11.33 15.37
N THR A 302 -18.39 11.84 16.53
CA THR A 302 -18.50 13.22 16.89
C THR A 302 -17.90 13.77 15.66
N GLU A 303 -18.83 13.70 14.71
CA GLU A 303 -18.96 14.81 13.87
C GLU A 303 -17.79 15.83 13.99
N GLU A 304 -16.47 15.44 14.02
CA GLU A 304 -15.72 15.72 12.85
C GLU A 304 -16.47 14.92 11.82
N LYS A 305 -17.60 15.46 11.43
CA LYS A 305 -17.97 15.47 10.04
C LYS A 305 -16.61 15.48 9.37
N SER A 306 -16.13 14.33 8.84
CA SER A 306 -15.49 14.42 7.56
C SER A 306 -16.53 15.26 6.84
N LYS A 307 -16.34 16.54 6.95
CA LYS A 307 -17.00 17.46 6.08
C LYS A 307 -16.39 17.07 4.78
N ILE A 308 -16.95 16.03 4.21
CA ILE A 308 -16.93 15.81 2.79
C ILE A 308 -17.59 17.10 2.33
N GLN A 309 -16.75 18.13 2.27
CA GLN A 309 -17.17 19.46 1.86
C GLN A 309 -17.08 19.46 0.37
N PRO A 310 -17.99 20.16 -0.31
CA PRO A 310 -17.83 20.44 -1.72
C PRO A 310 -16.40 20.94 -1.92
N LYS A 311 -15.63 20.28 -2.77
CA LYS A 311 -14.28 20.70 -3.06
C LYS A 311 -14.37 22.01 -3.81
N HIS A 312 -13.96 23.10 -3.17
CA HIS A 312 -13.95 24.42 -3.76
C HIS A 312 -12.66 24.60 -4.54
N GLY A 313 -12.76 24.84 -5.84
CA GLY A 313 -11.68 25.11 -6.76
C GLY A 313 -12.21 25.84 -8.00
N ASN A 314 -11.36 26.04 -8.99
CA ASN A 314 -11.75 26.70 -10.24
C ASN A 314 -12.38 25.74 -11.25
N GLY A 315 -12.56 24.45 -10.89
CA GLY A 315 -13.15 23.44 -11.77
C GLY A 315 -12.38 23.27 -13.08
N PHE A 316 -13.12 23.25 -14.18
CA PHE A 316 -12.52 23.11 -15.51
C PHE A 316 -11.68 24.30 -15.99
N ALA A 317 -11.67 25.42 -15.28
CA ALA A 317 -10.75 26.51 -15.57
C ALA A 317 -9.28 26.16 -15.29
N ASP A 318 -9.04 25.24 -14.35
CA ASP A 318 -7.69 24.72 -14.05
C ASP A 318 -7.24 23.66 -15.07
N VAL A 319 -8.11 23.16 -15.94
CA VAL A 319 -7.78 22.15 -16.96
C VAL A 319 -7.45 22.87 -18.27
N ALA A 320 -6.19 22.91 -18.64
CA ALA A 320 -5.77 23.49 -19.91
C ALA A 320 -6.11 22.55 -21.09
N GLY A 321 -6.48 23.08 -22.25
CA GLY A 321 -6.85 22.30 -23.43
C GLY A 321 -8.06 21.40 -23.22
N MET A 322 -8.13 20.27 -23.93
CA MET A 322 -9.18 19.24 -23.82
C MET A 322 -10.61 19.77 -23.93
N ASN A 323 -10.82 20.82 -24.71
CA ASN A 323 -12.07 21.59 -24.76
C ASN A 323 -13.29 20.75 -25.18
N GLU A 324 -13.11 19.76 -26.06
CA GLU A 324 -14.17 18.85 -26.45
C GLU A 324 -14.64 17.97 -25.28
N ILE A 325 -13.70 17.41 -24.54
CA ILE A 325 -13.97 16.54 -23.38
C ILE A 325 -14.68 17.34 -22.28
N LYS A 326 -14.18 18.53 -21.95
CA LYS A 326 -14.82 19.46 -21.00
C LYS A 326 -16.25 19.79 -21.44
N SER A 327 -16.49 20.07 -22.70
CA SER A 327 -17.83 20.37 -23.24
C SER A 327 -18.76 19.18 -23.15
N ILE A 328 -18.28 17.95 -23.41
CA ILE A 328 -19.06 16.72 -23.25
C ILE A 328 -19.47 16.54 -21.78
N MET A 329 -18.51 16.64 -20.86
CA MET A 329 -18.75 16.49 -19.43
C MET A 329 -19.74 17.54 -18.93
N GLN A 330 -19.56 18.82 -19.32
CA GLN A 330 -20.43 19.90 -18.91
C GLN A 330 -21.86 19.70 -19.40
N LYS A 331 -22.05 19.49 -20.71
CA LYS A 331 -23.38 19.45 -21.33
C LYS A 331 -24.14 18.16 -21.04
N LYS A 332 -23.44 17.02 -21.03
CA LYS A 332 -24.11 15.70 -20.98
C LYS A 332 -24.17 15.11 -19.58
N ILE A 333 -23.45 15.69 -18.60
CA ILE A 333 -23.41 15.16 -17.25
C ILE A 333 -23.64 16.27 -16.22
N ILE A 334 -22.75 17.25 -16.10
CA ILE A 334 -22.78 18.25 -15.01
C ILE A 334 -24.10 19.04 -14.99
N ASN A 335 -24.56 19.50 -16.16
CA ASN A 335 -25.82 20.25 -16.25
C ASN A 335 -27.04 19.42 -15.78
N ILE A 336 -27.00 18.09 -15.97
CA ILE A 336 -28.06 17.18 -15.51
C ILE A 336 -27.96 16.97 -14.00
N LEU A 337 -26.73 16.81 -13.48
CA LEU A 337 -26.48 16.62 -12.04
C LEU A 337 -26.82 17.88 -11.23
N LYS A 338 -26.56 19.07 -11.76
CA LYS A 338 -26.85 20.37 -11.11
C LYS A 338 -28.34 20.69 -11.02
N ASP A 339 -29.17 20.19 -11.94
CA ASP A 339 -30.62 20.47 -11.98
C ASP A 339 -31.46 19.19 -12.14
N PRO A 340 -31.56 18.36 -11.08
CA PRO A 340 -32.32 17.10 -11.11
C PRO A 340 -33.81 17.32 -11.35
N GLN A 341 -34.39 18.44 -10.88
CA GLN A 341 -35.81 18.75 -11.07
C GLN A 341 -36.13 19.01 -12.55
N LYS A 342 -35.25 19.74 -13.24
CA LYS A 342 -35.36 19.93 -14.68
C LYS A 342 -35.19 18.62 -15.43
N ALA A 343 -34.23 17.77 -15.02
CA ALA A 343 -34.04 16.44 -15.61
C ALA A 343 -35.32 15.59 -15.48
N GLU A 344 -35.95 15.58 -14.32
CA GLU A 344 -37.21 14.87 -14.08
C GLU A 344 -38.35 15.38 -14.94
N ARG A 345 -38.50 16.72 -15.05
CA ARG A 345 -39.50 17.35 -15.91
C ARG A 345 -39.38 16.91 -17.37
N PHE A 346 -38.15 16.79 -17.86
CA PHE A 346 -37.86 16.33 -19.21
C PHE A 346 -37.76 14.81 -19.35
N LYS A 347 -37.98 14.05 -18.24
CA LYS A 347 -37.84 12.59 -18.17
C LYS A 347 -36.45 12.11 -18.61
N ILE A 348 -35.43 12.91 -18.30
CA ILE A 348 -34.03 12.57 -18.55
C ILE A 348 -33.55 11.68 -17.40
N GLN A 349 -32.99 10.52 -17.70
CA GLN A 349 -32.37 9.69 -16.70
C GLN A 349 -31.08 10.34 -16.18
N ILE A 350 -30.97 10.51 -14.86
CA ILE A 350 -29.76 10.99 -14.21
C ILE A 350 -28.69 9.90 -14.35
N PRO A 351 -27.50 10.22 -14.89
CA PRO A 351 -26.47 9.22 -15.05
C PRO A 351 -25.89 8.77 -13.72
N ASN A 352 -25.61 7.46 -13.57
CA ASN A 352 -25.04 6.87 -12.37
C ASN A 352 -23.53 6.98 -12.30
N GLY A 353 -22.86 7.01 -13.45
CA GLY A 353 -21.41 7.11 -13.47
C GLY A 353 -20.78 7.27 -14.86
N MET A 354 -19.47 7.47 -14.86
CA MET A 354 -18.64 7.51 -16.06
C MET A 354 -17.32 6.77 -15.87
N LEU A 355 -16.83 6.15 -16.94
CA LEU A 355 -15.50 5.58 -17.04
C LEU A 355 -14.58 6.52 -17.82
N LEU A 356 -13.47 6.93 -17.20
CA LEU A 356 -12.36 7.62 -17.83
C LEU A 356 -11.28 6.60 -18.18
N TYR A 357 -10.89 6.48 -19.43
CA TYR A 357 -9.85 5.55 -19.83
C TYR A 357 -8.86 6.18 -20.82
N GLY A 358 -7.65 5.67 -20.85
CA GLY A 358 -6.59 6.17 -21.73
C GLY A 358 -5.21 5.87 -21.19
N PRO A 359 -4.15 6.34 -21.87
CA PRO A 359 -2.78 6.08 -21.47
C PRO A 359 -2.49 6.49 -20.00
N PRO A 360 -1.55 5.82 -19.32
CA PRO A 360 -1.11 6.25 -18.00
C PRO A 360 -0.51 7.66 -18.06
N GLY A 361 -0.59 8.41 -16.97
CA GLY A 361 -0.01 9.75 -16.89
C GLY A 361 -0.76 10.88 -17.62
N CYS A 362 -1.91 10.60 -18.29
CA CYS A 362 -2.68 11.63 -19.01
C CYS A 362 -3.59 12.50 -18.13
N GLY A 363 -3.55 12.36 -16.79
CA GLY A 363 -4.31 13.21 -15.88
C GLY A 363 -5.76 12.80 -15.65
N LYS A 364 -6.13 11.51 -15.80
CA LYS A 364 -7.49 11.00 -15.56
C LYS A 364 -8.03 11.35 -14.18
N SER A 365 -7.24 11.10 -13.12
CA SER A 365 -7.62 11.38 -11.73
C SER A 365 -7.74 12.88 -11.46
N PHE A 366 -6.88 13.71 -12.08
CA PHE A 366 -6.96 15.16 -12.02
C PHE A 366 -8.24 15.71 -12.67
N ILE A 367 -8.60 15.20 -13.85
CA ILE A 367 -9.86 15.59 -14.53
C ILE A 367 -11.07 15.18 -13.68
N ALA A 368 -11.05 14.01 -13.02
CA ALA A 368 -12.13 13.56 -12.13
C ALA A 368 -12.31 14.51 -10.94
N GLU A 369 -11.20 14.98 -10.35
CA GLU A 369 -11.20 15.96 -9.28
C GLU A 369 -11.80 17.30 -9.75
N LYS A 370 -11.34 17.83 -10.88
CA LYS A 370 -11.83 19.11 -11.44
C LYS A 370 -13.28 19.01 -11.91
N PHE A 371 -13.73 17.84 -12.31
CA PHE A 371 -15.13 17.55 -12.56
C PHE A 371 -15.98 17.70 -11.29
N ALA A 372 -15.49 17.21 -10.15
CA ALA A 372 -16.22 17.33 -8.89
C ALA A 372 -16.31 18.78 -8.40
N GLU A 373 -15.24 19.56 -8.54
CA GLU A 373 -15.24 21.00 -8.27
C GLU A 373 -16.26 21.72 -9.14
N GLU A 374 -16.24 21.44 -10.47
CA GLU A 374 -17.18 22.03 -11.44
C GLU A 374 -18.64 21.64 -11.13
N ALA A 375 -18.89 20.40 -10.69
CA ALA A 375 -20.22 19.93 -10.32
C ALA A 375 -20.71 20.52 -8.99
N GLY A 376 -19.81 20.95 -8.10
CA GLY A 376 -20.11 21.40 -6.73
C GLY A 376 -20.56 20.27 -5.81
N TYR A 377 -20.07 19.05 -6.07
CA TYR A 377 -20.36 17.85 -5.30
C TYR A 377 -19.23 17.56 -4.32
N ASN A 378 -19.56 16.86 -3.26
CA ASN A 378 -18.56 16.25 -2.40
C ASN A 378 -17.71 15.27 -3.21
N TYR A 379 -16.41 15.15 -2.88
CA TYR A 379 -15.48 14.30 -3.61
C TYR A 379 -14.77 13.32 -2.68
N VAL A 380 -14.86 12.05 -3.01
CA VAL A 380 -14.18 10.97 -2.31
C VAL A 380 -13.29 10.23 -3.31
N PHE A 381 -11.99 10.28 -3.11
CA PHE A 381 -11.02 9.51 -3.89
C PHE A 381 -10.82 8.14 -3.23
N VAL A 382 -10.95 7.08 -4.01
CA VAL A 382 -10.88 5.70 -3.55
C VAL A 382 -9.86 4.95 -4.39
N LYS A 383 -8.81 4.47 -3.77
CA LYS A 383 -7.89 3.52 -4.43
C LYS A 383 -8.48 2.13 -4.36
N SER A 384 -8.29 1.32 -5.41
CA SER A 384 -8.72 -0.08 -5.41
C SER A 384 -8.12 -0.87 -4.24
N SER A 385 -6.88 -0.54 -3.83
CA SER A 385 -6.22 -1.10 -2.65
C SER A 385 -6.95 -0.83 -1.32
N ASP A 386 -7.65 0.30 -1.21
CA ASP A 386 -8.34 0.69 0.03
C ASP A 386 -9.59 -0.17 0.28
N LEU A 387 -10.18 -0.68 -0.80
CA LEU A 387 -11.33 -1.58 -0.77
C LEU A 387 -10.93 -3.04 -0.69
N ALA A 388 -9.72 -3.39 -1.13
CA ALA A 388 -9.23 -4.74 -1.00
C ALA A 388 -9.28 -5.17 0.47
N SER A 389 -9.85 -6.32 0.73
CA SER A 389 -9.89 -6.91 2.06
C SER A 389 -9.26 -8.29 2.00
N ILE A 390 -8.50 -8.62 3.03
CA ILE A 390 -7.98 -9.96 3.25
C ILE A 390 -9.06 -10.94 3.73
N TYR A 391 -10.29 -10.44 3.96
CA TYR A 391 -11.42 -11.25 4.41
C TYR A 391 -12.29 -11.69 3.25
N VAL A 392 -12.73 -12.94 3.25
CA VAL A 392 -13.81 -13.42 2.39
C VAL A 392 -15.06 -12.61 2.73
N HIS A 393 -15.59 -11.84 1.75
CA HIS A 393 -16.67 -10.85 1.89
C HIS A 393 -16.32 -9.50 2.54
N GLY A 394 -15.12 -9.29 3.10
CA GLY A 394 -14.76 -8.00 3.71
C GLY A 394 -14.70 -6.85 2.71
N SER A 395 -14.30 -7.10 1.46
CA SER A 395 -14.34 -6.09 0.39
C SER A 395 -15.77 -5.72 0.01
N GLN A 396 -16.71 -6.67 0.04
CA GLN A 396 -18.14 -6.40 -0.22
C GLN A 396 -18.73 -5.47 0.85
N GLU A 397 -18.43 -5.71 2.12
CA GLU A 397 -18.88 -4.85 3.24
C GLU A 397 -18.27 -3.44 3.15
N LYS A 398 -16.99 -3.33 2.79
CA LYS A 398 -16.33 -2.03 2.57
C LYS A 398 -16.96 -1.26 1.41
N ILE A 399 -17.28 -1.94 0.30
CA ILE A 399 -17.99 -1.34 -0.83
C ILE A 399 -19.37 -0.84 -0.36
N GLY A 400 -20.13 -1.66 0.32
CA GLY A 400 -21.44 -1.28 0.88
C GLY A 400 -21.34 -0.07 1.80
N ALA A 401 -20.44 -0.09 2.79
CA ALA A 401 -20.22 1.00 3.74
C ALA A 401 -19.80 2.31 3.06
N LEU A 402 -18.95 2.26 2.03
CA LEU A 402 -18.54 3.43 1.24
C LEU A 402 -19.72 4.08 0.53
N PHE A 403 -20.60 3.28 -0.10
CA PHE A 403 -21.79 3.81 -0.76
C PHE A 403 -22.80 4.33 0.25
N ASP A 404 -22.95 3.72 1.43
CA ASP A 404 -23.81 4.22 2.50
C ASP A 404 -23.31 5.55 3.07
N GLU A 405 -22.01 5.71 3.23
CA GLU A 405 -21.40 6.98 3.61
C GLU A 405 -21.59 8.05 2.53
N ALA A 406 -21.44 7.70 1.26
CA ALA A 406 -21.72 8.61 0.16
C ALA A 406 -23.18 9.05 0.12
N ARG A 407 -24.15 8.16 0.43
CA ARG A 407 -25.58 8.51 0.56
C ARG A 407 -25.84 9.51 1.68
N LYS A 408 -25.23 9.30 2.84
CA LYS A 408 -25.36 10.21 4.00
C LYS A 408 -24.82 11.61 3.70
N ASN A 409 -23.81 11.70 2.84
CA ASN A 409 -23.15 12.95 2.45
C ASN A 409 -23.54 13.42 1.04
N ALA A 410 -24.64 12.93 0.47
CA ALA A 410 -25.07 13.32 -0.86
C ALA A 410 -25.37 14.84 -0.97
N PRO A 411 -25.00 15.50 -2.09
CA PRO A 411 -24.50 14.93 -3.35
C PRO A 411 -23.00 14.62 -3.30
N THR A 412 -22.61 13.40 -3.71
CA THR A 412 -21.24 12.92 -3.59
C THR A 412 -20.74 12.29 -4.89
N ILE A 413 -19.49 12.56 -5.25
CA ILE A 413 -18.76 11.86 -6.30
C ILE A 413 -17.78 10.87 -5.66
N LEU A 414 -17.92 9.60 -6.03
CA LEU A 414 -16.95 8.55 -5.72
C LEU A 414 -16.03 8.36 -6.92
N ASN A 415 -14.74 8.63 -6.76
CA ASN A 415 -13.75 8.41 -7.81
C ASN A 415 -12.87 7.21 -7.49
N PHE A 416 -12.98 6.15 -8.30
CA PHE A 416 -12.21 4.91 -8.19
C PHE A 416 -11.06 4.93 -9.18
N ASP A 417 -9.84 4.79 -8.69
CA ASP A 417 -8.65 4.66 -9.54
C ASP A 417 -8.26 3.18 -9.70
N GLU A 418 -7.56 2.86 -10.80
CA GLU A 418 -7.21 1.48 -11.17
C GLU A 418 -8.42 0.53 -11.11
N PHE A 419 -9.52 0.97 -11.70
CA PHE A 419 -10.82 0.32 -11.56
C PHE A 419 -10.87 -1.12 -12.07
N GLU A 420 -9.99 -1.50 -12.99
CA GLU A 420 -9.80 -2.88 -13.45
C GLU A 420 -9.40 -3.85 -12.33
N ALA A 421 -8.77 -3.36 -11.27
CA ALA A 421 -8.41 -4.18 -10.12
C ALA A 421 -9.63 -4.45 -9.21
N LEU A 422 -10.60 -3.53 -9.16
CA LEU A 422 -11.81 -3.67 -8.34
C LEU A 422 -12.90 -4.49 -9.03
N VAL A 423 -13.04 -4.34 -10.34
CA VAL A 423 -14.11 -4.97 -11.15
C VAL A 423 -13.50 -5.72 -12.34
N PRO A 424 -12.68 -6.76 -12.09
CA PRO A 424 -12.06 -7.53 -13.15
C PRO A 424 -13.06 -8.36 -13.95
N ASN A 425 -12.72 -8.67 -15.20
CA ASN A 425 -13.56 -9.45 -16.12
C ASN A 425 -13.75 -10.88 -15.63
N ARG A 426 -14.96 -11.25 -15.27
CA ARG A 426 -15.33 -12.56 -14.71
C ARG A 426 -14.98 -13.75 -15.62
N SER A 427 -14.85 -13.57 -16.91
CA SER A 427 -14.43 -14.66 -17.81
C SER A 427 -12.96 -15.07 -17.64
N LYS A 428 -12.16 -14.26 -16.92
CA LYS A 428 -10.73 -14.46 -16.66
C LYS A 428 -10.42 -14.76 -15.19
N ILE A 429 -11.44 -14.83 -14.31
CA ILE A 429 -11.31 -15.02 -12.86
C ILE A 429 -11.52 -16.49 -12.52
N ASN A 430 -10.62 -17.04 -11.68
CA ASN A 430 -10.73 -18.40 -11.15
C ASN A 430 -11.24 -18.46 -9.69
N ASN A 431 -11.51 -17.29 -9.04
CA ASN A 431 -11.87 -17.21 -7.63
C ASN A 431 -13.32 -16.74 -7.41
N SER A 432 -14.06 -17.41 -6.54
CA SER A 432 -15.45 -17.07 -6.19
C SER A 432 -15.62 -15.77 -5.40
N SER A 433 -14.60 -15.34 -4.62
CA SER A 433 -14.66 -14.10 -3.83
C SER A 433 -14.62 -12.84 -4.69
N GLU A 434 -13.78 -12.78 -5.73
CA GLU A 434 -13.72 -11.66 -6.67
C GLU A 434 -15.06 -11.48 -7.42
N SER A 435 -15.75 -12.58 -7.70
CA SER A 435 -17.11 -12.52 -8.29
C SER A 435 -18.14 -11.88 -7.35
N GLY A 436 -17.95 -12.01 -6.04
CA GLY A 436 -18.80 -11.40 -5.02
C GLY A 436 -18.64 -9.89 -4.95
N GLU A 437 -17.41 -9.39 -4.99
CA GLU A 437 -17.09 -7.96 -5.00
C GLU A 437 -17.66 -7.24 -6.21
N VAL A 438 -17.48 -7.84 -7.39
CA VAL A 438 -18.09 -7.35 -8.63
C VAL A 438 -19.61 -7.26 -8.52
N ASN A 439 -20.25 -8.29 -7.94
CA ASN A 439 -21.71 -8.30 -7.79
C ASN A 439 -22.19 -7.25 -6.81
N GLU A 440 -21.49 -7.04 -5.68
CA GLU A 440 -21.82 -5.98 -4.72
C GLU A 440 -21.71 -4.60 -5.37
N PHE A 441 -20.59 -4.33 -6.05
CA PHE A 441 -20.41 -3.08 -6.76
C PHE A 441 -21.52 -2.83 -7.80
N LEU A 442 -21.87 -3.86 -8.59
CA LEU A 442 -22.94 -3.79 -9.57
C LEU A 442 -24.30 -3.51 -8.91
N SER A 443 -24.56 -4.06 -7.72
CA SER A 443 -25.76 -3.82 -6.94
C SER A 443 -25.85 -2.36 -6.48
N GLN A 444 -24.78 -1.83 -5.92
CA GLN A 444 -24.70 -0.44 -5.44
C GLN A 444 -24.87 0.57 -6.57
N MET A 445 -24.35 0.29 -7.77
CA MET A 445 -24.45 1.18 -8.93
C MET A 445 -25.87 1.40 -9.46
N ASN A 446 -26.81 0.50 -9.19
CA ASN A 446 -28.12 0.52 -9.85
C ASN A 446 -28.98 1.75 -9.48
N ASN A 447 -28.72 2.43 -8.36
CA ASN A 447 -29.55 3.54 -7.87
C ASN A 447 -28.75 4.82 -7.59
N CYS A 448 -27.47 4.88 -7.90
CA CYS A 448 -26.58 6.00 -7.57
C CYS A 448 -27.13 7.36 -7.98
N GLY A 449 -27.62 7.51 -9.20
CA GLY A 449 -28.15 8.80 -9.68
C GLY A 449 -29.38 9.30 -8.89
N LYS A 450 -30.24 8.39 -8.42
CA LYS A 450 -31.39 8.73 -7.56
C LYS A 450 -30.92 9.14 -6.16
N ASP A 451 -29.89 8.48 -5.67
CA ASP A 451 -29.28 8.74 -4.36
C ASP A 451 -28.36 9.99 -4.38
N ARG A 452 -28.28 10.68 -5.52
CA ARG A 452 -27.37 11.82 -5.76
C ARG A 452 -25.90 11.45 -5.54
N ILE A 453 -25.55 10.22 -5.90
CA ILE A 453 -24.19 9.73 -5.97
C ILE A 453 -23.82 9.62 -7.46
N PHE A 454 -22.63 10.07 -7.81
CA PHE A 454 -22.09 9.91 -9.14
C PHE A 454 -20.74 9.18 -9.07
N VAL A 455 -20.59 8.08 -9.80
CA VAL A 455 -19.37 7.28 -9.77
C VAL A 455 -18.49 7.65 -10.95
N ILE A 456 -17.24 7.99 -10.68
CA ILE A 456 -16.18 8.12 -11.68
C ILE A 456 -15.23 6.95 -11.49
N ALA A 457 -14.89 6.26 -12.58
CA ALA A 457 -13.89 5.22 -12.59
C ALA A 457 -12.76 5.60 -13.54
N SER A 458 -11.51 5.39 -13.16
CA SER A 458 -10.32 5.60 -13.99
C SER A 458 -9.66 4.26 -14.29
N SER A 459 -9.25 4.03 -15.53
CA SER A 459 -8.60 2.80 -15.95
C SER A 459 -7.56 3.02 -17.05
N ASN A 460 -6.44 2.31 -16.96
CA ASN A 460 -5.46 2.19 -18.03
C ASN A 460 -5.77 0.98 -18.94
N ARG A 461 -6.55 0.02 -18.46
CA ARG A 461 -6.85 -1.25 -19.11
C ARG A 461 -8.35 -1.56 -19.12
N PRO A 462 -9.17 -0.76 -19.84
CA PRO A 462 -10.63 -0.96 -19.86
C PRO A 462 -11.04 -2.32 -20.44
N ASP A 463 -10.17 -2.99 -21.19
CA ASP A 463 -10.34 -4.36 -21.69
C ASP A 463 -10.35 -5.43 -20.59
N LEU A 464 -9.85 -5.12 -19.40
CA LEU A 464 -9.84 -6.00 -18.23
C LEU A 464 -11.06 -5.81 -17.32
N ILE A 465 -11.87 -4.77 -17.53
CA ILE A 465 -13.06 -4.48 -16.74
C ILE A 465 -14.22 -5.41 -17.15
N ASP A 466 -15.03 -5.82 -16.17
CA ASP A 466 -16.23 -6.64 -16.42
C ASP A 466 -17.22 -5.88 -17.33
N PRO A 467 -17.62 -6.46 -18.48
CA PRO A 467 -18.54 -5.80 -19.41
C PRO A 467 -19.90 -5.44 -18.80
N ALA A 468 -20.31 -6.09 -17.71
CA ALA A 468 -21.57 -5.79 -17.06
C ALA A 468 -21.62 -4.40 -16.44
N ILE A 469 -20.46 -3.82 -16.05
CA ILE A 469 -20.38 -2.48 -15.48
C ILE A 469 -20.60 -1.41 -16.56
N LEU A 470 -20.22 -1.68 -17.80
CA LEU A 470 -20.31 -0.75 -18.93
C LEU A 470 -21.71 -0.67 -19.54
N ARG A 471 -22.69 -1.41 -18.96
CA ARG A 471 -24.08 -1.38 -19.44
C ARG A 471 -24.76 -0.08 -19.02
N LYS A 472 -25.74 0.36 -19.85
CA LYS A 472 -26.61 1.51 -19.53
C LYS A 472 -27.29 1.34 -18.18
N GLY A 473 -27.35 2.40 -17.39
CA GLY A 473 -27.85 2.36 -16.01
C GLY A 473 -26.79 2.07 -14.95
N ARG A 474 -25.49 2.05 -15.34
CA ARG A 474 -24.32 1.91 -14.47
C ARG A 474 -23.24 2.93 -14.85
N MET A 475 -22.25 2.55 -15.66
CA MET A 475 -21.33 3.51 -16.29
C MET A 475 -21.95 4.02 -17.59
N ASP A 476 -22.78 5.05 -17.47
CA ASP A 476 -23.57 5.56 -18.59
C ASP A 476 -22.75 6.29 -19.64
N LYS A 477 -21.55 6.69 -19.27
CA LYS A 477 -20.60 7.38 -20.15
C LYS A 477 -19.23 6.72 -20.07
N VAL A 478 -18.63 6.55 -21.24
CA VAL A 478 -17.26 6.05 -21.39
C VAL A 478 -16.51 7.13 -22.18
N ILE A 479 -15.51 7.72 -21.55
CA ILE A 479 -14.80 8.90 -22.09
C ILE A 479 -13.31 8.55 -22.21
N PHE A 480 -12.80 8.67 -23.44
CA PHE A 480 -11.38 8.51 -23.71
C PHE A 480 -10.63 9.79 -23.34
N ILE A 481 -9.56 9.68 -22.58
CA ILE A 481 -8.63 10.75 -22.24
C ILE A 481 -7.36 10.53 -23.07
N PRO A 482 -7.15 11.32 -24.13
CA PRO A 482 -5.98 11.19 -24.99
C PRO A 482 -4.73 11.77 -24.31
N VAL A 483 -3.59 11.61 -24.94
CA VAL A 483 -2.40 12.41 -24.62
C VAL A 483 -2.71 13.91 -24.75
N PRO A 484 -2.13 14.77 -23.90
CA PRO A 484 -2.42 16.20 -23.91
C PRO A 484 -2.09 16.82 -25.27
N ASP A 485 -3.02 17.62 -25.81
CA ASP A 485 -2.80 18.46 -26.99
C ASP A 485 -1.79 19.58 -26.66
N LYS A 486 -1.38 20.34 -27.67
CA LYS A 486 -0.39 21.41 -27.51
C LYS A 486 -0.82 22.45 -26.47
N GLU A 487 -2.10 22.83 -26.45
CA GLU A 487 -2.66 23.78 -25.48
C GLU A 487 -2.61 23.22 -24.07
N ALA A 488 -2.97 21.95 -23.91
CA ALA A 488 -2.89 21.25 -22.63
C ALA A 488 -1.44 21.15 -22.13
N ARG A 489 -0.47 20.76 -22.99
CA ARG A 489 0.95 20.71 -22.59
C ARG A 489 1.48 22.07 -22.14
N GLN A 490 1.12 23.12 -22.86
CA GLN A 490 1.48 24.48 -22.49
C GLN A 490 0.94 24.86 -21.09
N GLY A 491 -0.31 24.49 -20.80
CA GLY A 491 -0.91 24.73 -19.50
C GLY A 491 -0.31 23.86 -18.40
N ILE A 492 0.05 22.60 -18.69
CA ILE A 492 0.71 21.71 -17.73
C ILE A 492 2.08 22.27 -17.33
N PHE A 493 2.89 22.76 -18.27
CA PHE A 493 4.13 23.47 -17.96
C PHE A 493 3.88 24.66 -17.03
N LYS A 494 2.90 25.51 -17.32
CA LYS A 494 2.55 26.67 -16.49
C LYS A 494 2.15 26.27 -15.08
N ILE A 495 1.37 25.21 -14.92
CA ILE A 495 0.94 24.69 -13.62
C ILE A 495 2.15 24.22 -12.79
N HIS A 496 3.03 23.44 -13.38
CA HIS A 496 4.19 22.88 -12.66
C HIS A 496 5.31 23.90 -12.45
N MET A 497 5.39 24.95 -13.25
CA MET A 497 6.34 26.07 -13.08
C MET A 497 5.86 27.10 -12.06
N LYS A 498 4.57 27.08 -11.70
CA LYS A 498 4.00 28.05 -10.76
C LYS A 498 4.72 28.02 -9.44
N ASP A 499 5.01 29.21 -8.91
CA ASP A 499 5.69 29.43 -7.61
C ASP A 499 7.13 28.85 -7.54
N ARG A 500 7.76 28.52 -8.68
CA ARG A 500 9.18 28.12 -8.76
C ARG A 500 10.04 29.30 -9.20
N PRO A 501 11.29 29.40 -8.69
CA PRO A 501 12.25 30.38 -9.20
C PRO A 501 12.53 30.12 -10.68
N ALA A 502 12.18 31.05 -11.54
CA ALA A 502 12.33 30.89 -12.98
C ALA A 502 12.61 32.22 -13.66
N SER A 503 13.39 32.20 -14.74
CA SER A 503 13.64 33.36 -15.55
C SER A 503 12.39 33.84 -16.31
N ASP A 504 12.31 35.13 -16.60
CA ASP A 504 11.14 35.74 -17.26
C ASP A 504 10.99 35.35 -18.75
N ASP A 505 11.99 34.71 -19.34
CA ASP A 505 12.09 34.41 -20.77
C ASP A 505 11.51 33.05 -21.20
N ILE A 506 10.79 32.35 -20.30
CA ILE A 506 10.29 31.00 -20.59
C ILE A 506 9.16 31.02 -21.62
N ASP A 507 9.44 30.44 -22.79
CA ASP A 507 8.47 30.23 -23.86
C ASP A 507 7.77 28.88 -23.75
N TYR A 508 6.64 28.86 -23.02
CA TYR A 508 5.81 27.66 -22.88
C TYR A 508 5.24 27.09 -24.19
N ALA A 509 5.08 27.93 -25.22
CA ALA A 509 4.60 27.46 -26.51
C ALA A 509 5.67 26.62 -27.21
N ARG A 510 6.93 27.05 -27.13
CA ARG A 510 8.09 26.33 -27.65
C ARG A 510 8.34 25.02 -26.86
N LEU A 511 8.24 25.04 -25.55
CA LEU A 511 8.33 23.81 -24.73
C LEU A 511 7.24 22.79 -25.12
N ALA A 512 6.02 23.27 -25.37
CA ALA A 512 4.92 22.41 -25.80
C ALA A 512 5.16 21.84 -27.21
N ASP A 513 5.82 22.58 -28.14
CA ASP A 513 6.20 22.07 -29.46
C ASP A 513 7.26 20.96 -29.36
N MET A 514 8.19 21.08 -28.43
CA MET A 514 9.26 20.11 -28.22
C MET A 514 8.81 18.82 -27.50
N THR A 515 7.63 18.83 -26.87
CA THR A 515 7.10 17.72 -26.08
C THR A 515 5.90 17.03 -26.72
N GLU A 516 5.91 16.86 -28.04
CA GLU A 516 4.87 16.10 -28.75
C GLU A 516 4.80 14.65 -28.22
N ASN A 517 3.59 14.15 -27.96
CA ASN A 517 3.29 12.84 -27.37
C ASN A 517 3.72 12.63 -25.92
N PHE A 518 4.26 13.63 -25.24
CA PHE A 518 4.52 13.57 -23.81
C PHE A 518 3.20 13.64 -23.03
N VAL A 519 3.09 12.82 -21.98
CA VAL A 519 1.94 12.84 -21.06
C VAL A 519 2.16 13.85 -19.93
N ALA A 520 1.13 14.11 -19.14
CA ALA A 520 1.21 15.11 -18.07
C ALA A 520 2.27 14.77 -17.02
N SER A 521 2.46 13.48 -16.68
CA SER A 521 3.51 13.03 -15.78
C SER A 521 4.92 13.23 -16.32
N ASP A 522 5.13 13.11 -17.62
CA ASP A 522 6.43 13.35 -18.24
C ASP A 522 6.81 14.83 -18.11
N ILE A 523 5.86 15.73 -18.38
CA ILE A 523 6.08 17.17 -18.25
C ILE A 523 6.35 17.56 -16.79
N ALA A 524 5.61 16.97 -15.85
CA ALA A 524 5.86 17.16 -14.42
C ALA A 524 7.27 16.72 -14.02
N TYR A 525 7.72 15.57 -14.55
CA TYR A 525 9.07 15.06 -14.33
C TYR A 525 10.13 16.03 -14.89
N ILE A 526 9.99 16.48 -16.13
CA ILE A 526 10.89 17.43 -16.81
C ILE A 526 11.05 18.71 -15.98
N VAL A 527 9.93 19.29 -15.55
CA VAL A 527 9.97 20.51 -14.74
C VAL A 527 10.65 20.28 -13.39
N ASN A 528 10.41 19.09 -12.79
CA ASN A 528 11.05 18.75 -11.51
C ASN A 528 12.55 18.49 -11.66
N ASP A 529 12.98 17.81 -12.71
CA ASP A 529 14.40 17.56 -12.99
C ASP A 529 15.14 18.89 -13.28
N ALA A 530 14.55 19.77 -14.09
CA ALA A 530 15.11 21.11 -14.32
C ALA A 530 15.22 21.92 -13.00
N ALA A 531 14.21 21.82 -12.14
CA ALA A 531 14.26 22.48 -10.82
C ALA A 531 15.34 21.90 -9.91
N THR A 532 15.58 20.58 -9.96
CA THR A 532 16.64 19.93 -9.18
C THR A 532 18.02 20.38 -9.64
N ARG A 533 18.27 20.43 -10.93
CA ARG A 533 19.55 20.93 -11.49
C ARG A 533 19.76 22.42 -11.18
N ALA A 534 18.72 23.24 -11.32
CA ALA A 534 18.77 24.65 -10.96
C ALA A 534 19.09 24.87 -9.46
N PHE A 535 18.52 24.01 -8.61
CA PHE A 535 18.81 24.02 -7.17
C PHE A 535 20.26 23.61 -6.85
N GLU A 536 20.81 22.61 -7.55
CA GLU A 536 22.20 22.17 -7.37
C GLU A 536 23.21 23.27 -7.75
N ASP A 537 22.89 24.06 -8.79
CA ASP A 537 23.72 25.15 -9.29
C ASP A 537 23.41 26.51 -8.64
N ASP A 538 22.44 26.59 -7.73
CA ASP A 538 21.95 27.83 -7.06
C ASP A 538 21.54 28.92 -8.09
N VAL A 539 20.77 28.53 -9.13
CA VAL A 539 20.31 29.42 -10.21
C VAL A 539 18.80 29.27 -10.43
N ASP A 540 18.19 30.25 -11.14
CA ASP A 540 16.80 30.14 -11.56
C ASP A 540 16.65 29.15 -12.75
N ILE A 541 15.46 28.54 -12.85
CA ILE A 541 15.12 27.66 -13.98
C ILE A 541 15.06 28.52 -15.25
N THR A 542 15.89 28.18 -16.26
CA THR A 542 15.97 28.89 -17.53
C THR A 542 15.31 28.11 -18.66
N GLN A 543 14.95 28.81 -19.76
CA GLN A 543 14.47 28.18 -20.98
C GLN A 543 15.45 27.11 -21.51
N SER A 544 16.76 27.42 -21.52
CA SER A 544 17.81 26.51 -21.99
C SER A 544 17.90 25.22 -21.18
N LEU A 545 17.76 25.31 -19.87
CA LEU A 545 17.78 24.16 -18.96
C LEU A 545 16.58 23.24 -19.21
N LEU A 546 15.38 23.79 -19.34
CA LEU A 546 14.17 23.02 -19.69
C LEU A 546 14.32 22.31 -21.04
N GLU A 547 14.85 23.00 -22.06
CA GLU A 547 15.09 22.42 -23.39
C GLU A 547 16.15 21.32 -23.37
N GLU A 548 17.16 21.41 -22.52
CA GLU A 548 18.18 20.39 -22.31
C GLU A 548 17.55 19.13 -21.70
N VAL A 549 16.81 19.28 -20.60
CA VAL A 549 16.10 18.18 -19.95
C VAL A 549 15.09 17.51 -20.89
N ILE A 550 14.37 18.29 -21.71
CA ILE A 550 13.44 17.72 -22.70
C ILE A 550 14.19 16.84 -23.71
N LYS A 551 15.36 17.26 -24.21
CA LYS A 551 16.15 16.48 -25.18
C LYS A 551 16.70 15.18 -24.63
N GLU A 552 16.94 15.12 -23.34
CA GLU A 552 17.44 13.92 -22.64
C GLU A 552 16.32 12.89 -22.34
N ASN A 553 15.07 13.31 -22.41
CA ASN A 553 13.92 12.48 -22.07
C ASN A 553 13.10 12.11 -23.30
N ASN A 554 12.53 10.90 -23.26
CA ASN A 554 11.60 10.40 -24.27
C ASN A 554 10.17 10.32 -23.69
N PRO A 555 9.12 10.40 -24.53
CA PRO A 555 7.77 10.14 -24.08
C PRO A 555 7.64 8.77 -23.42
N SER A 556 7.00 8.69 -22.27
CA SER A 556 6.79 7.42 -21.55
C SER A 556 5.81 6.47 -22.23
N VAL A 557 4.94 7.01 -23.11
CA VAL A 557 3.98 6.23 -23.89
C VAL A 557 4.50 6.05 -25.31
N SER A 558 4.72 4.81 -25.72
CA SER A 558 5.24 4.51 -27.06
C SER A 558 4.20 4.77 -28.16
N SER A 559 4.67 4.99 -29.40
CA SER A 559 3.78 5.13 -30.57
C SER A 559 2.92 3.89 -30.82
N SER A 560 3.41 2.70 -30.48
CA SER A 560 2.65 1.43 -30.56
C SER A 560 1.52 1.39 -29.53
N ASP A 561 1.77 1.89 -28.31
CA ASP A 561 0.74 1.97 -27.29
C ASP A 561 -0.36 2.97 -27.67
N LEU A 562 0.03 4.13 -28.20
CA LEU A 562 -0.94 5.13 -28.70
C LEU A 562 -1.84 4.54 -29.79
N GLN A 563 -1.29 3.76 -30.73
CA GLN A 563 -2.08 3.07 -31.76
C GLN A 563 -3.02 2.03 -31.13
N SER A 564 -2.57 1.32 -30.11
CA SER A 564 -3.40 0.34 -29.39
C SER A 564 -4.57 1.00 -28.66
N TYR A 565 -4.35 2.16 -28.03
CA TYR A 565 -5.42 2.94 -27.39
C TYR A 565 -6.40 3.49 -28.42
N GLU A 566 -5.95 3.93 -29.59
CA GLU A 566 -6.84 4.41 -30.64
C GLU A 566 -7.70 3.29 -31.26
N GLN A 567 -7.14 2.08 -31.39
CA GLN A 567 -7.92 0.89 -31.78
C GLN A 567 -8.96 0.53 -30.70
N MET A 568 -8.57 0.61 -29.44
CA MET A 568 -9.46 0.37 -28.30
C MET A 568 -10.59 1.40 -28.25
N ARG A 569 -10.28 2.68 -28.51
CA ARG A 569 -11.26 3.76 -28.64
C ARG A 569 -12.29 3.44 -29.70
N LYS A 570 -11.86 3.10 -30.93
CA LYS A 570 -12.76 2.72 -32.04
C LYS A 570 -13.64 1.53 -31.68
N LYS A 571 -13.10 0.55 -30.99
CA LYS A 571 -13.87 -0.62 -30.52
C LYS A 571 -14.92 -0.24 -29.48
N MET A 572 -14.60 0.62 -28.52
CA MET A 572 -15.53 1.10 -27.49
C MET A 572 -16.64 1.97 -28.11
N GLU A 573 -16.32 2.83 -29.05
CA GLU A 573 -17.29 3.66 -29.78
C GLU A 573 -18.23 2.82 -30.66
N SER A 574 -17.71 1.78 -31.33
CA SER A 574 -18.52 0.87 -32.16
C SER A 574 -19.42 -0.08 -31.38
N SER A 575 -19.05 -0.44 -30.15
CA SER A 575 -19.87 -1.27 -29.27
C SER A 575 -21.15 -0.57 -28.78
N GLY A 576 -21.27 0.73 -28.99
CA GLY A 576 -22.46 1.54 -28.71
C GLY A 576 -23.50 1.59 -29.82
N VAL A 577 -23.28 0.93 -30.96
CA VAL A 577 -24.27 0.84 -32.05
C VAL A 577 -25.34 -0.17 -31.65
N GLU A 578 -26.60 0.30 -31.59
CA GLU A 578 -27.78 -0.53 -31.30
C GLU A 578 -27.82 -1.74 -32.24
N PRO A 579 -28.05 -2.97 -31.72
CA PRO A 579 -28.42 -4.07 -32.60
C PRO A 579 -29.76 -3.72 -33.25
N GLU A 580 -29.84 -3.83 -34.59
CA GLU A 580 -31.07 -3.72 -35.33
C GLU A 580 -32.20 -4.45 -34.60
N ARG A 581 -33.28 -3.74 -34.33
CA ARG A 581 -34.52 -4.32 -33.81
C ARG A 581 -35.00 -5.36 -34.80
N ARG A 582 -34.79 -6.64 -34.52
CA ARG A 582 -35.61 -7.69 -35.14
C ARG A 582 -37.06 -7.40 -34.76
N ARG A 583 -37.83 -6.96 -35.74
CA ARG A 583 -39.29 -6.87 -35.62
C ARG A 583 -39.82 -8.27 -35.31
N ILE A 584 -40.18 -8.48 -34.06
CA ILE A 584 -41.03 -9.62 -33.70
C ILE A 584 -42.42 -9.19 -34.16
N GLY A 585 -42.83 -9.71 -35.32
CA GLY A 585 -44.21 -9.60 -35.79
C GLY A 585 -45.10 -10.49 -34.95
N PHE A 586 -45.98 -9.88 -34.18
CA PHE A 586 -47.18 -10.59 -33.71
C PHE A 586 -48.11 -10.72 -34.91
N VAL A 587 -48.37 -11.95 -35.35
CA VAL A 587 -49.48 -12.31 -36.24
C VAL A 587 -50.71 -12.40 -35.34
N GLN A 588 -51.80 -11.73 -35.77
CA GLN A 588 -53.12 -11.79 -35.14
C GLN A 588 -53.69 -13.21 -35.13
#